data_a49ac20121d90ec97b49c96dc6be7254
#
_entry.id   a49ac20121d90ec97b49c96dc6be7254
#
_cell.length_a   1.000
_cell.length_b   1.000
_cell.length_c   1.000
_cell.angle_alpha   90.00
_cell.angle_beta   90.00
_cell.angle_gamma   90.00
#
_symmetry.space_group_name_H-M   'P 1'
#
loop_
_entity.id
_entity.type
_entity.pdbx_description
1 polymer ?
#
loop_
_entity_poly.entity_id
_entity_poly.type
_entity_poly.pdbx_seq_one_letter_code
_entity_poly.pdbx_strand_id
1 'polypeptide(L)'
;MCIRDRSIGERAAMESREEIKNILQGTDLLFLTAGMGGGTGTGAIPTIAQFAKEMGILTVGIVSRPFSFEGKIRMARAQRGIDELRENVNSLIVVLNDNLLKGNSRLTLQNAFKEVDLVLEKGIKGITDQIATPGLVNIDFADIRTIIGYKGNAYMGIGRGKGEHRNEVAVKEAIGNPLTETMIQNAKGVIVNIAGSGEMPLDEINAIMTVIGDRVDNPEANIIFGTIIDDSLQDEIIITVIATGIGM
;
A
#
# COMPACT_ATOMS: atom_id res chain seq x y z
N MET A 1 -20.49 24.26 13.98
CA MET A 1 -19.66 23.09 14.25
C MET A 1 -19.06 22.64 12.93
N CYS A 2 -17.75 22.68 12.78
CA CYS A 2 -17.12 22.38 11.49
C CYS A 2 -17.00 20.87 11.37
N ILE A 3 -17.86 20.22 10.57
CA ILE A 3 -17.89 18.75 10.34
C ILE A 3 -16.53 18.20 9.81
N ARG A 4 -15.59 19.09 9.46
CA ARG A 4 -14.27 18.74 8.92
C ARG A 4 -13.13 19.07 9.90
N ASP A 5 -13.41 19.17 11.19
CA ASP A 5 -12.39 19.41 12.20
C ASP A 5 -11.78 18.07 12.64
N ARG A 6 -10.48 17.89 12.37
CA ARG A 6 -9.75 16.68 12.73
C ARG A 6 -9.73 16.43 14.25
N SER A 7 -9.77 17.50 15.07
CA SER A 7 -9.78 17.39 16.52
C SER A 7 -11.03 16.68 17.06
N ILE A 8 -12.12 16.70 16.28
CA ILE A 8 -13.34 15.96 16.61
C ILE A 8 -13.12 14.47 16.35
N GLY A 9 -12.49 14.10 15.23
CA GLY A 9 -12.18 12.71 14.93
C GLY A 9 -11.19 12.10 15.94
N GLU A 10 -10.16 12.85 16.31
CA GLU A 10 -9.20 12.48 17.34
C GLU A 10 -9.89 12.24 18.69
N ARG A 11 -10.70 13.20 19.17
CA ARG A 11 -11.44 13.06 20.43
C ARG A 11 -12.40 11.89 20.41
N ALA A 12 -13.14 11.70 19.32
CA ALA A 12 -14.05 10.56 19.18
C ALA A 12 -13.31 9.22 19.30
N ALA A 13 -12.14 9.08 18.66
CA ALA A 13 -11.32 7.89 18.80
C ALA A 13 -10.78 7.71 20.23
N MET A 14 -10.41 8.80 20.90
CA MET A 14 -9.98 8.77 22.31
C MET A 14 -11.12 8.38 23.27
N GLU A 15 -12.32 8.89 23.06
CA GLU A 15 -13.50 8.53 23.83
C GLU A 15 -13.86 7.04 23.72
N SER A 16 -13.68 6.45 22.51
CA SER A 16 -13.92 5.02 22.26
C SER A 16 -12.66 4.15 22.41
N ARG A 17 -11.63 4.62 23.14
CA ARG A 17 -10.33 3.93 23.26
C ARG A 17 -10.46 2.47 23.68
N GLU A 18 -11.23 2.19 24.73
CA GLU A 18 -11.37 0.84 25.28
C GLU A 18 -12.11 -0.09 24.29
N GLU A 19 -13.12 0.42 23.61
CA GLU A 19 -13.84 -0.36 22.59
C GLU A 19 -12.94 -0.69 21.42
N ILE A 20 -12.14 0.30 20.93
CA ILE A 20 -11.19 0.11 19.85
C ILE A 20 -10.12 -0.90 20.26
N LYS A 21 -9.53 -0.79 21.45
CA LYS A 21 -8.53 -1.75 21.95
C LYS A 21 -9.10 -3.17 22.09
N ASN A 22 -10.35 -3.31 22.51
CA ASN A 22 -11.01 -4.61 22.58
C ASN A 22 -11.18 -5.25 21.20
N ILE A 23 -11.55 -4.45 20.17
CA ILE A 23 -11.66 -4.94 18.78
C ILE A 23 -10.28 -5.37 18.24
N LEU A 24 -9.23 -4.64 18.59
CA LEU A 24 -7.86 -4.92 18.14
C LEU A 24 -7.18 -6.07 18.89
N GLN A 25 -7.78 -6.56 19.97
CA GLN A 25 -7.18 -7.63 20.75
C GLN A 25 -7.02 -8.92 19.95
N GLY A 26 -5.81 -9.49 19.96
CA GLY A 26 -5.47 -10.70 19.18
C GLY A 26 -5.21 -10.46 17.70
N THR A 27 -5.11 -9.19 17.27
CA THR A 27 -4.75 -8.84 15.90
C THR A 27 -3.22 -8.84 15.74
N ASP A 28 -2.71 -9.57 14.74
CA ASP A 28 -1.30 -9.60 14.38
C ASP A 28 -0.92 -8.52 13.36
N LEU A 29 -1.83 -8.18 12.45
CA LEU A 29 -1.63 -7.21 11.37
C LEU A 29 -2.87 -6.33 11.23
N LEU A 30 -2.68 -5.02 11.26
CA LEU A 30 -3.73 -4.01 11.11
C LEU A 30 -3.48 -3.15 9.86
N PHE A 31 -4.49 -3.07 9.00
CA PHE A 31 -4.53 -2.09 7.92
C PHE A 31 -5.39 -0.89 8.31
N LEU A 32 -4.81 0.30 8.18
CA LEU A 32 -5.52 1.56 8.38
C LEU A 32 -5.61 2.30 7.05
N THR A 33 -6.83 2.51 6.57
CA THR A 33 -7.07 3.19 5.29
C THR A 33 -8.04 4.35 5.43
N ALA A 34 -7.70 5.47 4.81
CA ALA A 34 -8.57 6.64 4.70
C ALA A 34 -8.15 7.63 3.62
N GLY A 35 -9.12 8.44 3.18
CA GLY A 35 -8.86 9.72 2.53
C GLY A 35 -8.51 10.79 3.56
N MET A 36 -7.32 11.37 3.44
CA MET A 36 -6.83 12.41 4.35
C MET A 36 -7.38 13.80 3.99
N GLY A 37 -7.35 14.73 4.95
CA GLY A 37 -7.83 16.12 4.78
C GLY A 37 -9.27 16.36 5.26
N GLY A 38 -10.00 15.29 5.63
CA GLY A 38 -11.29 15.37 6.32
C GLY A 38 -11.14 15.47 7.84
N GLY A 39 -12.23 15.27 8.57
CA GLY A 39 -12.25 15.23 10.04
C GLY A 39 -11.91 13.84 10.57
N THR A 40 -12.70 12.85 10.19
CA THR A 40 -12.64 11.48 10.72
C THR A 40 -11.31 10.79 10.35
N GLY A 41 -11.00 10.62 9.06
CA GLY A 41 -9.79 9.92 8.64
C GLY A 41 -8.52 10.61 9.16
N THR A 42 -8.45 11.94 9.04
CA THR A 42 -7.27 12.72 9.44
C THR A 42 -7.04 12.74 10.95
N GLY A 43 -8.12 12.70 11.75
CA GLY A 43 -8.03 12.77 13.21
C GLY A 43 -8.03 11.41 13.89
N ALA A 44 -8.95 10.50 13.50
CA ALA A 44 -9.11 9.23 14.19
C ALA A 44 -8.02 8.21 13.84
N ILE A 45 -7.58 8.14 12.58
CA ILE A 45 -6.64 7.11 12.14
C ILE A 45 -5.27 7.18 12.83
N PRO A 46 -4.61 8.36 12.97
CA PRO A 46 -3.37 8.44 13.74
C PRO A 46 -3.54 8.01 15.19
N THR A 47 -4.68 8.33 15.81
CA THR A 47 -5.00 7.91 17.19
C THR A 47 -5.18 6.39 17.30
N ILE A 48 -5.89 5.77 16.35
CA ILE A 48 -6.04 4.31 16.31
C ILE A 48 -4.69 3.64 16.06
N ALA A 49 -3.86 4.20 15.17
CA ALA A 49 -2.50 3.72 14.94
C ALA A 49 -1.64 3.75 16.22
N GLN A 50 -1.79 4.80 17.03
CA GLN A 50 -1.12 4.89 18.32
C GLN A 50 -1.56 3.75 19.25
N PHE A 51 -2.85 3.44 19.34
CA PHE A 51 -3.35 2.32 20.14
C PHE A 51 -2.79 0.98 19.67
N ALA A 52 -2.78 0.75 18.35
CA ALA A 52 -2.20 -0.44 17.76
C ALA A 52 -0.69 -0.58 18.07
N LYS A 53 0.05 0.52 17.98
CA LYS A 53 1.46 0.59 18.34
C LYS A 53 1.71 0.26 19.81
N GLU A 54 0.88 0.81 20.73
CA GLU A 54 0.93 0.49 22.17
C GLU A 54 0.68 -1.00 22.44
N MET A 55 -0.15 -1.65 21.63
CA MET A 55 -0.47 -3.08 21.71
C MET A 55 0.54 -3.98 20.99
N GLY A 56 1.54 -3.40 20.32
CA GLY A 56 2.56 -4.15 19.56
C GLY A 56 2.04 -4.77 18.25
N ILE A 57 0.93 -4.27 17.71
CA ILE A 57 0.31 -4.76 16.49
C ILE A 57 1.08 -4.20 15.29
N LEU A 58 1.46 -5.07 14.35
CA LEU A 58 2.05 -4.65 13.09
C LEU A 58 1.02 -3.83 12.29
N THR A 59 1.34 -2.58 11.98
CA THR A 59 0.36 -1.64 11.41
C THR A 59 0.86 -1.06 10.08
N VAL A 60 0.03 -1.17 9.05
CA VAL A 60 0.23 -0.58 7.73
C VAL A 60 -0.80 0.51 7.49
N GLY A 61 -0.34 1.73 7.22
CA GLY A 61 -1.19 2.83 6.77
C GLY A 61 -1.21 2.90 5.24
N ILE A 62 -2.41 2.91 4.65
CA ILE A 62 -2.61 3.12 3.21
C ILE A 62 -3.60 4.26 3.06
N VAL A 63 -3.11 5.46 2.78
CA VAL A 63 -3.93 6.66 2.80
C VAL A 63 -3.83 7.45 1.51
N SER A 64 -4.90 8.16 1.15
CA SER A 64 -4.89 9.03 -0.01
C SER A 64 -4.77 10.50 0.39
N ARG A 65 -3.97 11.24 -0.39
CA ARG A 65 -3.82 12.69 -0.28
C ARG A 65 -4.83 13.38 -1.18
N PRO A 66 -5.51 14.44 -0.71
CA PRO A 66 -6.54 15.13 -1.49
C PRO A 66 -6.03 15.60 -2.85
N PHE A 67 -6.94 15.76 -3.81
CA PHE A 67 -6.64 16.49 -5.03
C PHE A 67 -6.33 17.95 -4.74
N SER A 68 -5.44 18.56 -5.52
CA SER A 68 -5.03 19.97 -5.35
C SER A 68 -6.22 20.93 -5.50
N PHE A 69 -7.21 20.62 -6.33
CA PHE A 69 -8.43 21.42 -6.49
C PHE A 69 -9.34 21.42 -5.25
N GLU A 70 -9.16 20.50 -4.28
CA GLU A 70 -9.91 20.49 -3.03
C GLU A 70 -9.47 21.59 -2.04
N GLY A 71 -8.39 22.27 -2.35
CA GLY A 71 -7.93 23.49 -1.70
C GLY A 71 -6.80 23.31 -0.68
N LYS A 72 -6.03 24.38 -0.52
CA LYS A 72 -4.80 24.39 0.30
C LYS A 72 -5.03 24.03 1.77
N ILE A 73 -6.17 24.44 2.35
CA ILE A 73 -6.47 24.14 3.75
C ILE A 73 -6.67 22.63 3.96
N ARG A 74 -7.37 21.97 3.01
CA ARG A 74 -7.58 20.51 3.06
C ARG A 74 -6.27 19.75 2.89
N MET A 75 -5.42 20.22 1.98
CA MET A 75 -4.08 19.68 1.76
C MET A 75 -3.20 19.79 3.01
N ALA A 76 -3.16 20.97 3.65
CA ALA A 76 -2.38 21.19 4.86
C ALA A 76 -2.85 20.31 6.04
N ARG A 77 -4.17 20.09 6.16
CA ARG A 77 -4.72 19.16 7.16
C ARG A 77 -4.32 17.73 6.87
N ALA A 78 -4.42 17.30 5.60
CA ALA A 78 -4.00 15.99 5.18
C ALA A 78 -2.54 15.74 5.52
N GLN A 79 -1.65 16.68 5.20
CA GLN A 79 -0.23 16.55 5.49
C GLN A 79 0.06 16.34 6.98
N ARG A 80 -0.57 17.12 7.85
CA ARG A 80 -0.41 16.95 9.31
C ARG A 80 -0.85 15.56 9.79
N GLY A 81 -2.02 15.09 9.31
CA GLY A 81 -2.49 13.75 9.68
C GLY A 81 -1.61 12.63 9.13
N ILE A 82 -1.04 12.80 7.94
CA ILE A 82 -0.06 11.87 7.35
C ILE A 82 1.22 11.84 8.19
N ASP A 83 1.71 12.99 8.63
CA ASP A 83 2.93 13.08 9.45
C ASP A 83 2.72 12.42 10.82
N GLU A 84 1.58 12.67 11.46
CA GLU A 84 1.20 12.02 12.73
C GLU A 84 1.02 10.50 12.56
N LEU A 85 0.40 10.05 11.45
CA LEU A 85 0.23 8.63 11.16
C LEU A 85 1.58 7.94 10.94
N ARG A 86 2.50 8.59 10.24
CA ARG A 86 3.85 8.07 9.95
C ARG A 86 4.62 7.69 11.21
N GLU A 87 4.46 8.45 12.30
CA GLU A 87 5.11 8.16 13.58
C GLU A 87 4.54 6.92 14.28
N ASN A 88 3.31 6.53 13.94
CA ASN A 88 2.55 5.51 14.66
C ASN A 88 2.35 4.20 13.89
N VAL A 89 2.70 4.13 12.60
CA VAL A 89 2.65 2.91 11.79
C VAL A 89 4.04 2.35 11.53
N ASN A 90 4.10 1.07 11.15
CA ASN A 90 5.34 0.44 10.71
C ASN A 90 5.67 0.86 9.27
N SER A 91 4.69 0.78 8.39
CA SER A 91 4.82 1.16 6.98
C SER A 91 3.70 2.07 6.56
N LEU A 92 4.01 3.11 5.79
CA LEU A 92 3.03 4.09 5.31
C LEU A 92 3.11 4.24 3.79
N ILE A 93 2.02 3.92 3.12
CA ILE A 93 1.80 4.13 1.70
C ILE A 93 0.92 5.37 1.53
N VAL A 94 1.43 6.38 0.84
CA VAL A 94 0.68 7.61 0.55
C VAL A 94 0.37 7.67 -0.94
N VAL A 95 -0.91 7.58 -1.28
CA VAL A 95 -1.42 7.69 -2.65
C VAL A 95 -1.67 9.16 -2.98
N LEU A 96 -1.09 9.65 -4.07
CA LEU A 96 -1.26 11.03 -4.55
C LEU A 96 -2.40 11.09 -5.57
N ASN A 97 -3.57 11.58 -5.14
CA ASN A 97 -4.74 11.67 -6.04
C ASN A 97 -4.46 12.48 -7.31
N ASP A 98 -3.63 13.53 -7.22
CA ASP A 98 -3.27 14.35 -8.39
C ASP A 98 -2.55 13.56 -9.49
N ASN A 99 -1.90 12.46 -9.15
CA ASN A 99 -1.23 11.62 -10.13
C ASN A 99 -2.21 10.86 -11.03
N LEU A 100 -3.42 10.58 -10.56
CA LEU A 100 -4.49 10.02 -11.39
C LEU A 100 -4.88 10.95 -12.56
N LEU A 101 -4.75 12.25 -12.36
CA LEU A 101 -5.08 13.23 -13.40
C LEU A 101 -4.04 13.26 -14.53
N LYS A 102 -2.80 12.83 -14.26
CA LYS A 102 -1.72 12.82 -15.26
C LYS A 102 -1.90 11.72 -16.31
N GLY A 103 -2.54 10.61 -15.94
CA GLY A 103 -2.75 9.46 -16.84
C GLY A 103 -4.01 9.53 -17.69
N ASN A 104 -5.03 10.30 -17.29
CA ASN A 104 -6.32 10.27 -17.96
C ASN A 104 -7.09 11.60 -17.79
N SER A 105 -6.92 12.52 -18.74
CA SER A 105 -7.49 13.88 -18.71
C SER A 105 -9.02 13.97 -18.84
N ARG A 106 -9.72 12.83 -19.02
CA ARG A 106 -11.18 12.77 -19.23
C ARG A 106 -11.94 12.06 -18.11
N LEU A 107 -11.29 11.82 -16.96
CA LEU A 107 -11.98 11.22 -15.81
C LEU A 107 -13.03 12.19 -15.25
N THR A 108 -14.24 11.68 -15.03
CA THR A 108 -15.22 12.40 -14.21
C THR A 108 -14.76 12.39 -12.75
N LEU A 109 -15.21 13.37 -11.96
CA LEU A 109 -14.88 13.44 -10.54
C LEU A 109 -15.24 12.14 -9.81
N GLN A 110 -16.40 11.56 -10.12
CA GLN A 110 -16.85 10.30 -9.52
C GLN A 110 -15.91 9.14 -9.86
N ASN A 111 -15.45 9.06 -11.11
CA ASN A 111 -14.54 8.00 -11.53
C ASN A 111 -13.15 8.19 -10.92
N ALA A 112 -12.68 9.44 -10.80
CA ALA A 112 -11.41 9.73 -10.15
C ALA A 112 -11.38 9.24 -8.68
N PHE A 113 -12.45 9.46 -7.91
CA PHE A 113 -12.54 8.92 -6.55
C PHE A 113 -12.64 7.39 -6.51
N LYS A 114 -13.36 6.78 -7.46
CA LYS A 114 -13.40 5.31 -7.56
C LYS A 114 -12.03 4.71 -7.86
N GLU A 115 -11.23 5.36 -8.69
CA GLU A 115 -9.85 4.91 -8.96
C GLU A 115 -8.98 5.00 -7.70
N VAL A 116 -9.12 6.07 -6.88
CA VAL A 116 -8.44 6.14 -5.57
C VAL A 116 -8.86 4.97 -4.68
N ASP A 117 -10.16 4.71 -4.56
CA ASP A 117 -10.68 3.62 -3.73
C ASP A 117 -10.16 2.26 -4.21
N LEU A 118 -10.09 2.04 -5.53
CA LEU A 118 -9.52 0.82 -6.11
C LEU A 118 -8.02 0.65 -5.80
N VAL A 119 -7.26 1.75 -5.79
CA VAL A 119 -5.83 1.69 -5.42
C VAL A 119 -5.67 1.31 -3.95
N LEU A 120 -6.48 1.88 -3.05
CA LEU A 120 -6.46 1.53 -1.63
C LEU A 120 -6.87 0.07 -1.40
N GLU A 121 -7.92 -0.40 -2.10
CA GLU A 121 -8.37 -1.79 -2.07
C GLU A 121 -7.27 -2.76 -2.55
N LYS A 122 -6.67 -2.47 -3.71
CA LYS A 122 -5.58 -3.28 -4.28
C LYS A 122 -4.37 -3.30 -3.36
N GLY A 123 -4.11 -2.20 -2.64
CA GLY A 123 -3.04 -2.14 -1.65
C GLY A 123 -3.22 -3.12 -0.51
N ILE A 124 -4.43 -3.22 0.01
CA ILE A 124 -4.76 -4.19 1.06
C ILE A 124 -4.69 -5.60 0.48
N LYS A 125 -5.36 -5.86 -0.65
CA LYS A 125 -5.38 -7.17 -1.30
C LYS A 125 -3.99 -7.68 -1.65
N GLY A 126 -3.12 -6.82 -2.16
CA GLY A 126 -1.74 -7.18 -2.50
C GLY A 126 -0.94 -7.78 -1.33
N ILE A 127 -1.32 -7.50 -0.08
CA ILE A 127 -0.71 -8.09 1.11
C ILE A 127 -1.55 -9.25 1.63
N THR A 128 -2.88 -9.09 1.73
CA THR A 128 -3.75 -10.11 2.32
C THR A 128 -3.85 -11.37 1.48
N ASP A 129 -3.85 -11.25 0.16
CA ASP A 129 -3.94 -12.40 -0.74
C ASP A 129 -2.68 -13.28 -0.65
N GLN A 130 -1.51 -12.69 -0.35
CA GLN A 130 -0.28 -13.42 -0.08
C GLN A 130 -0.38 -14.35 1.15
N ILE A 131 -1.16 -13.91 2.15
CA ILE A 131 -1.31 -14.65 3.41
C ILE A 131 -2.43 -15.68 3.28
N ALA A 132 -3.50 -15.34 2.55
CA ALA A 132 -4.74 -16.09 2.54
C ALA A 132 -4.87 -17.09 1.39
N THR A 133 -4.17 -16.87 0.28
CA THR A 133 -4.33 -17.67 -0.94
C THR A 133 -3.13 -18.60 -1.13
N PRO A 134 -3.36 -19.93 -1.18
CA PRO A 134 -2.29 -20.87 -1.48
C PRO A 134 -1.72 -20.65 -2.88
N GLY A 135 -0.40 -20.56 -2.99
CA GLY A 135 0.34 -20.44 -4.23
C GLY A 135 1.36 -21.58 -4.41
N LEU A 136 2.10 -21.58 -5.53
CA LEU A 136 3.25 -22.49 -5.71
C LEU A 136 4.38 -22.14 -4.77
N VAL A 137 4.59 -20.83 -4.55
CA VAL A 137 5.54 -20.29 -3.58
C VAL A 137 4.75 -19.38 -2.64
N ASN A 138 4.57 -19.84 -1.41
CA ASN A 138 3.88 -19.07 -0.39
C ASN A 138 4.87 -18.22 0.39
N ILE A 139 4.45 -17.00 0.72
CA ILE A 139 5.19 -16.14 1.62
C ILE A 139 4.69 -16.39 3.05
N ASP A 140 5.59 -16.71 3.97
CA ASP A 140 5.25 -16.88 5.39
C ASP A 140 4.90 -15.52 6.00
N PHE A 141 3.95 -15.53 6.95
CA PHE A 141 3.59 -14.33 7.71
C PHE A 141 4.79 -13.74 8.47
N ALA A 142 5.74 -14.57 8.90
CA ALA A 142 6.97 -14.11 9.54
C ALA A 142 7.83 -13.26 8.58
N ASP A 143 7.90 -13.61 7.31
CA ASP A 143 8.60 -12.86 6.28
C ASP A 143 7.90 -11.53 6.00
N ILE A 144 6.57 -11.56 5.85
CA ILE A 144 5.75 -10.34 5.70
C ILE A 144 5.95 -9.41 6.91
N ARG A 145 5.93 -9.95 8.12
CA ARG A 145 6.19 -9.21 9.35
C ARG A 145 7.56 -8.54 9.34
N THR A 146 8.57 -9.24 8.87
CA THR A 146 9.94 -8.72 8.77
C THR A 146 10.01 -7.57 7.77
N ILE A 147 9.47 -7.75 6.56
CA ILE A 147 9.49 -6.72 5.51
C ILE A 147 8.67 -5.49 5.92
N ILE A 148 7.44 -5.68 6.37
CA ILE A 148 6.57 -4.56 6.81
C ILE A 148 7.12 -3.89 8.07
N GLY A 149 7.87 -4.62 8.90
CA GLY A 149 8.51 -4.12 10.11
C GLY A 149 9.61 -3.08 9.86
N TYR A 150 10.18 -3.00 8.65
CA TYR A 150 11.09 -1.92 8.30
C TYR A 150 10.36 -0.59 8.30
N LYS A 151 10.65 0.23 9.29
CA LYS A 151 10.03 1.55 9.46
C LYS A 151 10.36 2.47 8.29
N GLY A 152 9.42 3.33 7.93
CA GLY A 152 9.60 4.37 6.93
C GLY A 152 8.45 4.45 5.95
N ASN A 153 8.72 5.16 4.86
CA ASN A 153 7.77 5.17 3.74
C ASN A 153 7.78 3.81 3.06
N ALA A 154 6.63 3.48 2.51
CA ALA A 154 6.49 2.29 1.70
C ALA A 154 6.01 2.66 0.28
N TYR A 155 6.49 1.91 -0.67
CA TYR A 155 6.04 1.91 -2.06
C TYR A 155 5.09 0.74 -2.27
N MET A 156 4.10 0.95 -3.10
CA MET A 156 3.27 -0.11 -3.64
C MET A 156 3.02 0.14 -5.11
N GLY A 157 3.20 -0.89 -5.90
CA GLY A 157 2.91 -0.86 -7.32
C GLY A 157 2.25 -2.15 -7.77
N ILE A 158 1.34 -2.01 -8.74
CA ILE A 158 0.65 -3.13 -9.36
C ILE A 158 0.76 -2.92 -10.86
N GLY A 159 1.20 -3.97 -11.54
CA GLY A 159 1.28 -3.96 -13.00
C GLY A 159 0.59 -5.17 -13.60
N ARG A 160 0.05 -4.99 -14.79
CA ARG A 160 -0.61 -6.03 -15.57
C ARG A 160 0.05 -6.14 -16.93
N GLY A 161 0.25 -7.35 -17.39
CA GLY A 161 0.76 -7.63 -18.72
C GLY A 161 0.01 -8.79 -19.35
N LYS A 162 -0.14 -8.73 -20.67
CA LYS A 162 -0.85 -9.75 -21.44
C LYS A 162 -0.07 -10.10 -22.69
N GLY A 163 -0.10 -11.39 -23.08
CA GLY A 163 0.53 -11.89 -24.30
C GLY A 163 2.04 -12.13 -24.14
N GLU A 164 2.78 -12.14 -25.26
CA GLU A 164 4.17 -12.58 -25.35
C GLU A 164 5.16 -11.78 -24.49
N HIS A 165 4.93 -10.48 -24.27
CA HIS A 165 5.77 -9.60 -23.45
C HIS A 165 5.11 -9.22 -22.12
N ARG A 166 4.22 -10.07 -21.61
CA ARG A 166 3.40 -9.78 -20.40
C ARG A 166 4.24 -9.44 -19.18
N ASN A 167 5.37 -10.11 -18.97
CA ASN A 167 6.29 -9.90 -17.86
C ASN A 167 6.93 -8.51 -17.89
N GLU A 168 7.44 -8.07 -19.05
CA GLU A 168 8.08 -6.76 -19.21
C GLU A 168 7.09 -5.62 -18.98
N VAL A 169 5.88 -5.75 -19.53
CA VAL A 169 4.80 -4.75 -19.38
C VAL A 169 4.37 -4.67 -17.92
N ALA A 170 4.09 -5.82 -17.28
CA ALA A 170 3.65 -5.88 -15.90
C ALA A 170 4.69 -5.34 -14.92
N VAL A 171 5.97 -5.73 -15.06
CA VAL A 171 7.04 -5.20 -14.21
C VAL A 171 7.19 -3.69 -14.38
N LYS A 172 7.24 -3.20 -15.61
CA LYS A 172 7.38 -1.77 -15.88
C LYS A 172 6.24 -0.95 -15.27
N GLU A 173 5.01 -1.46 -15.34
CA GLU A 173 3.87 -0.82 -14.71
C GLU A 173 3.96 -0.90 -13.19
N ALA A 174 4.30 -2.07 -12.63
CA ALA A 174 4.41 -2.27 -11.20
C ALA A 174 5.46 -1.38 -10.52
N ILE A 175 6.62 -1.16 -11.15
CA ILE A 175 7.70 -0.33 -10.58
C ILE A 175 7.60 1.14 -10.97
N GLY A 176 6.76 1.48 -11.93
CA GLY A 176 6.55 2.82 -12.44
C GLY A 176 5.24 3.49 -11.98
N ASN A 177 4.58 2.94 -10.96
CA ASN A 177 3.27 3.41 -10.53
C ASN A 177 3.29 4.90 -10.16
N PRO A 178 2.62 5.77 -10.92
CA PRO A 178 2.63 7.22 -10.67
C PRO A 178 1.76 7.64 -9.48
N LEU A 179 1.04 6.71 -8.84
CA LEU A 179 0.07 7.02 -7.78
C LEU A 179 0.69 7.13 -6.39
N THR A 180 1.90 6.60 -6.19
CA THR A 180 2.59 6.67 -4.89
C THR A 180 3.53 7.89 -4.80
N GLU A 181 3.73 8.38 -3.57
CA GLU A 181 4.66 9.48 -3.29
C GLU A 181 6.13 9.02 -3.36
N THR A 182 6.35 7.74 -3.07
CA THR A 182 7.67 7.15 -2.86
C THR A 182 8.07 6.28 -4.06
N MET A 183 9.36 6.23 -4.36
CA MET A 183 9.94 5.33 -5.33
C MET A 183 10.56 4.12 -4.64
N ILE A 184 10.72 2.99 -5.37
CA ILE A 184 11.21 1.72 -4.84
C ILE A 184 12.71 1.72 -4.48
N GLN A 185 13.48 2.68 -4.98
CA GLN A 185 14.94 2.72 -4.77
C GLN A 185 15.32 2.79 -3.30
N ASN A 186 16.40 2.10 -2.96
CA ASN A 186 16.94 1.99 -1.60
C ASN A 186 15.99 1.38 -0.57
N ALA A 187 14.98 0.63 -1.01
CA ALA A 187 14.14 -0.13 -0.10
C ALA A 187 14.97 -1.16 0.69
N LYS A 188 14.64 -1.36 1.96
CA LYS A 188 15.27 -2.37 2.82
C LYS A 188 14.59 -3.73 2.69
N GLY A 189 13.31 -3.74 2.40
CA GLY A 189 12.54 -4.95 2.21
C GLY A 189 11.58 -4.82 1.04
N VAL A 190 11.41 -5.90 0.29
CA VAL A 190 10.52 -5.95 -0.87
C VAL A 190 9.75 -7.26 -0.89
N ILE A 191 8.44 -7.17 -1.06
CA ILE A 191 7.55 -8.30 -1.33
C ILE A 191 7.11 -8.19 -2.78
N VAL A 192 7.31 -9.27 -3.54
CA VAL A 192 6.85 -9.39 -4.91
C VAL A 192 5.81 -10.50 -4.99
N ASN A 193 4.60 -10.17 -5.40
CA ASN A 193 3.59 -11.16 -5.72
C ASN A 193 3.40 -11.25 -7.22
N ILE A 194 3.43 -12.47 -7.73
CA ILE A 194 3.25 -12.77 -9.14
C ILE A 194 2.02 -13.66 -9.27
N ALA A 195 0.93 -13.13 -9.81
CA ALA A 195 -0.29 -13.90 -10.09
C ALA A 195 -0.39 -14.18 -11.59
N GLY A 196 -0.65 -15.41 -11.94
CA GLY A 196 -0.81 -15.85 -13.32
C GLY A 196 -1.36 -17.26 -13.42
N SER A 197 -1.55 -17.79 -14.62
CA SER A 197 -1.96 -19.18 -14.81
C SER A 197 -0.87 -20.16 -14.34
N GLY A 198 -1.24 -21.42 -14.09
CA GLY A 198 -0.30 -22.44 -13.61
C GLY A 198 0.89 -22.76 -14.54
N GLU A 199 0.94 -22.20 -15.73
CA GLU A 199 1.96 -22.41 -16.75
C GLU A 199 2.96 -21.23 -16.84
N MET A 200 3.33 -20.60 -15.72
CA MET A 200 4.36 -19.57 -15.72
C MET A 200 5.76 -20.19 -15.83
N PRO A 201 6.54 -19.91 -16.89
CA PRO A 201 7.91 -20.36 -17.03
C PRO A 201 8.84 -19.76 -15.97
N LEU A 202 9.84 -20.51 -15.53
CA LEU A 202 10.80 -20.05 -14.52
C LEU A 202 11.64 -18.86 -14.99
N ASP A 203 11.90 -18.75 -16.27
CA ASP A 203 12.62 -17.63 -16.89
C ASP A 203 11.83 -16.32 -16.83
N GLU A 204 10.49 -16.36 -16.95
CA GLU A 204 9.65 -15.18 -16.70
C GLU A 204 9.79 -14.68 -15.27
N ILE A 205 9.71 -15.57 -14.28
CA ILE A 205 9.88 -15.22 -12.86
C ILE A 205 11.27 -14.63 -12.62
N ASN A 206 12.31 -15.26 -13.16
CA ASN A 206 13.69 -14.77 -13.03
C ASN A 206 13.87 -13.38 -13.67
N ALA A 207 13.30 -13.15 -14.85
CA ALA A 207 13.35 -11.85 -15.51
C ALA A 207 12.66 -10.75 -14.67
N ILE A 208 11.48 -11.05 -14.12
CA ILE A 208 10.75 -10.15 -13.23
C ILE A 208 11.60 -9.77 -12.00
N MET A 209 12.14 -10.78 -11.32
CA MET A 209 12.92 -10.56 -10.09
C MET A 209 14.22 -9.80 -10.35
N THR A 210 14.88 -10.04 -11.49
CA THR A 210 16.09 -9.31 -11.90
C THR A 210 15.79 -7.83 -12.09
N VAL A 211 14.74 -7.49 -12.85
CA VAL A 211 14.36 -6.08 -13.10
C VAL A 211 13.98 -5.37 -11.81
N ILE A 212 13.28 -6.06 -10.90
CA ILE A 212 12.91 -5.46 -9.60
C ILE A 212 14.15 -5.26 -8.73
N GLY A 213 15.05 -6.24 -8.66
CA GLY A 213 16.31 -6.15 -7.91
C GLY A 213 17.18 -4.99 -8.37
N ASP A 214 17.38 -4.85 -9.69
CA ASP A 214 18.12 -3.74 -10.30
C ASP A 214 17.48 -2.38 -9.97
N ARG A 215 16.15 -2.33 -9.89
CA ARG A 215 15.44 -1.09 -9.60
C ARG A 215 15.47 -0.70 -8.12
N VAL A 216 15.54 -1.67 -7.24
CA VAL A 216 15.72 -1.46 -5.79
C VAL A 216 17.08 -0.85 -5.49
N ASP A 217 18.09 -1.24 -6.24
CA ASP A 217 19.47 -0.71 -6.15
C ASP A 217 20.03 -0.71 -4.72
N ASN A 218 19.76 -1.80 -3.98
CA ASN A 218 20.24 -1.99 -2.61
C ASN A 218 20.67 -3.46 -2.45
N PRO A 219 21.97 -3.76 -2.38
CA PRO A 219 22.47 -5.14 -2.27
C PRO A 219 22.11 -5.81 -0.93
N GLU A 220 21.73 -5.04 0.09
CA GLU A 220 21.31 -5.56 1.40
C GLU A 220 19.78 -5.67 1.52
N ALA A 221 19.04 -5.39 0.44
CA ALA A 221 17.59 -5.50 0.47
C ALA A 221 17.14 -6.95 0.66
N ASN A 222 16.23 -7.18 1.60
CA ASN A 222 15.55 -8.46 1.73
C ASN A 222 14.41 -8.51 0.72
N ILE A 223 14.58 -9.23 -0.38
CA ILE A 223 13.58 -9.37 -1.45
C ILE A 223 12.99 -10.77 -1.39
N ILE A 224 11.70 -10.86 -1.12
CA ILE A 224 10.94 -12.11 -1.11
C ILE A 224 9.90 -12.10 -2.22
N PHE A 225 9.60 -13.26 -2.78
CA PHE A 225 8.55 -13.39 -3.78
C PHE A 225 7.59 -14.54 -3.45
N GLY A 226 6.36 -14.38 -3.87
CA GLY A 226 5.33 -15.40 -3.85
C GLY A 226 4.61 -15.48 -5.19
N THR A 227 3.98 -16.61 -5.44
CA THR A 227 3.21 -16.83 -6.66
C THR A 227 1.79 -17.27 -6.31
N ILE A 228 0.82 -16.71 -7.01
CA ILE A 228 -0.60 -17.10 -6.91
C ILE A 228 -1.01 -17.69 -8.25
N ILE A 229 -1.60 -18.88 -8.23
CA ILE A 229 -2.18 -19.49 -9.42
C ILE A 229 -3.61 -18.98 -9.56
N ASP A 230 -3.89 -18.32 -10.67
CA ASP A 230 -5.23 -17.88 -11.06
C ASP A 230 -5.45 -18.19 -12.54
N ASP A 231 -6.06 -19.33 -12.80
CA ASP A 231 -6.31 -19.80 -14.18
C ASP A 231 -7.29 -18.89 -14.95
N SER A 232 -8.01 -17.99 -14.26
CA SER A 232 -8.87 -16.99 -14.90
C SER A 232 -8.07 -15.94 -15.67
N LEU A 233 -6.80 -15.75 -15.33
CA LEU A 233 -5.90 -14.80 -15.98
C LEU A 233 -5.41 -15.26 -17.36
N GLN A 234 -5.47 -16.58 -17.65
CA GLN A 234 -5.03 -17.16 -18.93
C GLN A 234 -3.62 -16.71 -19.34
N ASP A 235 -3.51 -15.83 -20.36
CA ASP A 235 -2.26 -15.25 -20.88
C ASP A 235 -1.88 -13.92 -20.18
N GLU A 236 -2.59 -13.52 -19.13
CA GLU A 236 -2.32 -12.33 -18.35
C GLU A 236 -1.49 -12.65 -17.11
N ILE A 237 -0.62 -11.72 -16.71
CA ILE A 237 0.13 -11.75 -15.46
C ILE A 237 -0.13 -10.47 -14.66
N ILE A 238 -0.26 -10.59 -13.35
CA ILE A 238 -0.38 -9.45 -12.43
C ILE A 238 0.80 -9.49 -11.46
N ILE A 239 1.53 -8.41 -11.38
CA ILE A 239 2.66 -8.26 -10.47
C ILE A 239 2.31 -7.19 -9.44
N THR A 240 2.37 -7.55 -8.17
CA THR A 240 2.24 -6.59 -7.07
C THR A 240 3.57 -6.47 -6.36
N VAL A 241 4.08 -5.27 -6.23
CA VAL A 241 5.35 -4.97 -5.54
C VAL A 241 5.05 -4.09 -4.34
N ILE A 242 5.52 -4.50 -3.17
CA ILE A 242 5.45 -3.72 -1.93
C ILE A 242 6.88 -3.58 -1.43
N ALA A 243 7.36 -2.35 -1.32
CA ALA A 243 8.70 -2.06 -0.83
C ALA A 243 8.64 -1.15 0.39
N THR A 244 9.46 -1.43 1.40
CA THR A 244 9.42 -0.79 2.72
C THR A 244 10.79 -0.33 3.16
N GLY A 245 10.84 0.48 4.22
CA GLY A 245 12.10 1.01 4.74
C GLY A 245 12.74 2.06 3.83
N ILE A 246 11.94 2.83 3.11
CA ILE A 246 12.41 3.84 2.15
C ILE A 246 12.49 5.21 2.84
N GLY A 247 13.62 5.91 2.64
CA GLY A 247 13.75 7.32 3.05
C GLY A 247 13.83 7.55 4.56
N MET A 248 14.57 6.69 5.25
CA MET A 248 15.03 6.96 6.64
C MET A 248 16.40 7.57 6.62
#